data_b151a419cebe5a17e0407ca63ec62ddb
#
_entry.id   b151a419cebe5a17e0407ca63ec62ddb
#
_cell.length_a   1.000
_cell.length_b   1.000
_cell.length_c   1.000
_cell.angle_alpha   90.00
_cell.angle_beta   90.00
_cell.angle_gamma   90.00
#
_symmetry.space_group_name_H-M   'P 1'
#
loop_
_entity.id
_entity.type
_entity.pdbx_description
1 polymer ?
#
loop_
_entity_poly.entity_id
_entity_poly.type
_entity_poly.pdbx_seq_one_letter_code
_entity_poly.pdbx_strand_id
1 'polypeptide(L)'
;IDKKFYEVKNWTRIEVLKDFKFYSILPAMLASSFIITGVVINQTFIIESKNWGEFAIAKSFMIYSILTVFTLFFSGFLVDIFTSRKIFPLLNVPLLLSLIILFFFEHPISVYFFMGFMGISNGLTNVLMTSFWAEIYGVNYLGSIKALTGSLMVFSTALATVVFGSLIDLGYSIENIAFLCAIYTGISIIIVIIFQKSYKPILQNKT
;
A
#
# COMPACT_ATOMS: atom_id res chain seq x y z
N ILE A 1 3.28 29.63 -34.76
CA ILE A 1 2.39 28.98 -33.76
C ILE A 1 3.26 28.67 -32.55
N ASP A 2 3.19 29.53 -31.53
CA ASP A 2 3.92 29.33 -30.26
C ASP A 2 3.41 28.01 -29.61
N LYS A 3 4.21 26.97 -29.68
CA LYS A 3 3.95 25.76 -28.90
C LYS A 3 4.15 26.12 -27.42
N LYS A 4 3.07 26.41 -26.70
CA LYS A 4 3.10 26.52 -25.25
C LYS A 4 3.51 25.18 -24.65
N PHE A 5 4.72 25.11 -24.13
CA PHE A 5 5.19 23.95 -23.39
C PHE A 5 4.64 24.05 -21.96
N TYR A 6 3.83 23.07 -21.57
CA TYR A 6 3.32 22.95 -20.21
C TYR A 6 4.19 21.99 -19.41
N GLU A 7 4.53 22.38 -18.21
CA GLU A 7 5.21 21.53 -17.23
C GLU A 7 4.30 21.31 -16.03
N VAL A 8 4.48 20.17 -15.34
CA VAL A 8 3.77 19.89 -14.08
C VAL A 8 4.27 20.90 -13.04
N LYS A 9 3.36 21.57 -12.34
CA LYS A 9 3.69 22.45 -11.22
C LYS A 9 4.45 21.65 -10.16
N ASN A 10 5.61 22.16 -9.74
CA ASN A 10 6.39 21.58 -8.66
C ASN A 10 5.89 22.11 -7.31
N TRP A 11 5.29 21.21 -6.53
CA TRP A 11 4.70 21.54 -5.24
C TRP A 11 5.71 21.41 -4.11
N THR A 12 5.74 22.38 -3.22
CA THR A 12 6.48 22.29 -1.96
C THR A 12 5.74 21.40 -0.96
N ARG A 13 6.45 20.86 0.05
CA ARG A 13 5.86 20.05 1.11
C ARG A 13 4.67 20.71 1.81
N ILE A 14 4.75 22.04 2.02
CA ILE A 14 3.68 22.80 2.69
C ILE A 14 2.44 22.91 1.81
N GLU A 15 2.61 23.09 0.50
CA GLU A 15 1.48 23.10 -0.45
C GLU A 15 0.80 21.72 -0.49
N VAL A 16 1.57 20.63 -0.51
CA VAL A 16 1.04 19.25 -0.49
C VAL A 16 0.20 18.99 0.76
N LEU A 17 0.65 19.45 1.93
CA LEU A 17 -0.11 19.35 3.18
C LEU A 17 -1.43 20.15 3.19
N LYS A 18 -1.60 21.10 2.28
CA LYS A 18 -2.84 21.87 2.12
C LYS A 18 -3.75 21.28 1.03
N ASP A 19 -3.26 20.31 0.26
CA ASP A 19 -4.04 19.71 -0.83
C ASP A 19 -4.91 18.55 -0.29
N PHE A 20 -6.22 18.65 -0.52
CA PHE A 20 -7.16 17.58 -0.18
C PHE A 20 -6.82 16.22 -0.83
N LYS A 21 -6.24 16.24 -2.03
CA LYS A 21 -5.82 15.02 -2.73
C LYS A 21 -4.85 14.18 -1.88
N PHE A 22 -3.94 14.85 -1.19
CA PHE A 22 -2.99 14.17 -0.30
C PHE A 22 -3.71 13.34 0.76
N TYR A 23 -4.70 13.91 1.43
CA TYR A 23 -5.46 13.22 2.47
C TYR A 23 -6.35 12.09 1.94
N SER A 24 -6.86 12.21 0.72
CA SER A 24 -7.63 11.13 0.09
C SER A 24 -6.78 9.91 -0.29
N ILE A 25 -5.47 10.10 -0.46
CA ILE A 25 -4.51 9.05 -0.81
C ILE A 25 -3.94 8.37 0.45
N LEU A 26 -3.85 9.11 1.56
CA LEU A 26 -3.23 8.63 2.80
C LEU A 26 -3.76 7.26 3.27
N PRO A 27 -5.08 6.99 3.35
CA PRO A 27 -5.58 5.70 3.80
C PRO A 27 -5.04 4.55 2.96
N ALA A 28 -4.99 4.71 1.63
CA ALA A 28 -4.49 3.68 0.74
C ALA A 28 -2.97 3.47 0.87
N MET A 29 -2.23 4.56 1.07
CA MET A 29 -0.78 4.51 1.26
C MET A 29 -0.42 3.83 2.59
N LEU A 30 -1.14 4.16 3.66
CA LEU A 30 -0.84 3.65 5.00
C LEU A 30 -1.30 2.21 5.20
N ALA A 31 -2.31 1.74 4.45
CA ALA A 31 -2.87 0.40 4.57
C ALA A 31 -1.80 -0.69 4.44
N SER A 32 -0.97 -0.65 3.40
CA SER A 32 0.10 -1.63 3.19
C SER A 32 1.10 -1.64 4.35
N SER A 33 1.60 -0.48 4.76
CA SER A 33 2.59 -0.38 5.85
C SER A 33 2.02 -0.85 7.18
N PHE A 34 0.79 -0.45 7.49
CA PHE A 34 0.09 -0.84 8.71
C PHE A 34 -0.16 -2.35 8.77
N ILE A 35 -0.80 -2.90 7.75
CA ILE A 35 -1.27 -4.29 7.76
C ILE A 35 -0.10 -5.27 7.64
N ILE A 36 0.84 -5.02 6.71
CA ILE A 36 1.99 -5.92 6.54
C ILE A 36 2.82 -5.97 7.82
N THR A 37 3.06 -4.84 8.47
CA THR A 37 3.80 -4.81 9.74
C THR A 37 3.03 -5.53 10.86
N GLY A 38 1.73 -5.27 10.99
CA GLY A 38 0.88 -5.95 11.98
C GLY A 38 0.91 -7.48 11.83
N VAL A 39 0.82 -7.96 10.59
CA VAL A 39 0.91 -9.39 10.27
C VAL A 39 2.29 -9.96 10.59
N VAL A 40 3.36 -9.32 10.13
CA VAL A 40 4.73 -9.83 10.29
C VAL A 40 5.14 -9.89 11.76
N ILE A 41 4.79 -8.88 12.56
CA ILE A 41 5.12 -8.87 14.00
C ILE A 41 4.33 -9.93 14.76
N ASN A 42 3.07 -10.15 14.40
CA ASN A 42 2.21 -11.10 15.09
C ASN A 42 2.10 -12.46 14.37
N GLN A 43 3.10 -12.81 13.57
CA GLN A 43 3.10 -14.05 12.77
C GLN A 43 2.94 -15.32 13.62
N THR A 44 3.51 -15.37 14.83
CA THR A 44 3.39 -16.52 15.74
C THR A 44 1.94 -16.74 16.12
N PHE A 45 1.22 -15.69 16.52
CA PHE A 45 -0.20 -15.76 16.82
C PHE A 45 -1.02 -16.25 15.62
N ILE A 46 -0.68 -15.79 14.40
CA ILE A 46 -1.37 -16.23 13.16
C ILE A 46 -1.13 -17.70 12.89
N ILE A 47 0.12 -18.19 13.06
CA ILE A 47 0.47 -19.60 12.87
C ILE A 47 -0.33 -20.49 13.81
N GLU A 48 -0.33 -20.15 15.10
CA GLU A 48 -1.02 -20.90 16.14
C GLU A 48 -2.53 -20.91 15.91
N SER A 49 -3.13 -19.75 15.61
CA SER A 49 -4.56 -19.61 15.36
C SER A 49 -5.03 -20.39 14.14
N LYS A 50 -4.22 -20.49 13.08
CA LYS A 50 -4.55 -21.17 11.82
C LYS A 50 -4.04 -22.60 11.75
N ASN A 51 -3.27 -23.07 12.73
CA ASN A 51 -2.63 -24.40 12.72
C ASN A 51 -1.82 -24.69 11.44
N TRP A 52 -1.17 -23.66 10.86
CA TRP A 52 -0.44 -23.83 9.60
C TRP A 52 0.93 -24.49 9.76
N GLY A 53 1.44 -24.57 10.98
CA GLY A 53 2.78 -25.08 11.29
C GLY A 53 3.89 -24.06 10.98
N GLU A 54 4.92 -24.06 11.81
CA GLU A 54 6.02 -23.06 11.77
C GLU A 54 6.77 -23.08 10.43
N PHE A 55 7.02 -24.25 9.86
CA PHE A 55 7.73 -24.38 8.58
C PHE A 55 6.95 -23.81 7.38
N ALA A 56 5.61 -23.81 7.43
CA ALA A 56 4.79 -23.29 6.34
C ALA A 56 4.97 -21.79 6.19
N ILE A 57 4.98 -21.03 7.29
CA ILE A 57 5.25 -19.59 7.26
C ILE A 57 6.69 -19.29 6.85
N ALA A 58 7.69 -19.98 7.39
CA ALA A 58 9.07 -19.76 6.99
C ALA A 58 9.27 -19.92 5.47
N LYS A 59 8.66 -20.94 4.86
CA LYS A 59 8.68 -21.13 3.40
C LYS A 59 7.86 -20.06 2.66
N SER A 60 6.77 -19.59 3.22
CA SER A 60 5.91 -18.59 2.58
C SER A 60 6.57 -17.19 2.52
N PHE A 61 7.49 -16.86 3.43
CA PHE A 61 8.34 -15.66 3.31
C PHE A 61 9.20 -15.67 2.06
N MET A 62 9.63 -16.84 1.60
CA MET A 62 10.37 -16.95 0.34
C MET A 62 9.48 -16.54 -0.84
N ILE A 63 8.21 -17.00 -0.87
CA ILE A 63 7.24 -16.61 -1.89
C ILE A 63 6.93 -15.10 -1.81
N TYR A 64 6.71 -14.58 -0.60
CA TYR A 64 6.54 -13.14 -0.36
C TYR A 64 7.69 -12.33 -0.98
N SER A 65 8.94 -12.71 -0.68
CA SER A 65 10.13 -12.00 -1.15
C SER A 65 10.28 -12.07 -2.68
N ILE A 66 10.11 -13.26 -3.26
CA ILE A 66 10.20 -13.46 -4.71
C ILE A 66 9.14 -12.61 -5.42
N LEU A 67 7.88 -12.68 -4.98
CA LEU A 67 6.80 -11.93 -5.59
C LEU A 67 6.94 -10.41 -5.35
N THR A 68 7.48 -9.98 -4.21
CA THR A 68 7.81 -8.56 -3.99
C THR A 68 8.81 -8.07 -5.03
N VAL A 69 9.94 -8.78 -5.19
CA VAL A 69 10.99 -8.39 -6.14
C VAL A 69 10.48 -8.43 -7.58
N PHE A 70 9.79 -9.49 -7.96
CA PHE A 70 9.18 -9.60 -9.29
C PHE A 70 8.21 -8.44 -9.56
N THR A 71 7.36 -8.13 -8.59
CA THR A 71 6.39 -7.04 -8.72
C THR A 71 7.05 -5.66 -8.77
N LEU A 72 8.16 -5.44 -8.06
CA LEU A 72 8.96 -4.20 -8.17
C LEU A 72 9.36 -3.94 -9.62
N PHE A 73 9.96 -4.93 -10.30
CA PHE A 73 10.37 -4.80 -11.69
C PHE A 73 9.17 -4.63 -12.63
N PHE A 74 8.17 -5.47 -12.48
CA PHE A 74 6.99 -5.46 -13.35
C PHE A 74 6.16 -4.17 -13.20
N SER A 75 6.09 -3.62 -11.99
CA SER A 75 5.37 -2.37 -11.72
C SER A 75 6.00 -1.16 -12.41
N GLY A 76 7.34 -1.11 -12.52
CA GLY A 76 8.02 -0.07 -13.29
C GLY A 76 7.55 -0.06 -14.75
N PHE A 77 7.56 -1.23 -15.38
CA PHE A 77 7.08 -1.40 -16.75
C PHE A 77 5.59 -1.04 -16.91
N LEU A 78 4.74 -1.41 -15.95
CA LEU A 78 3.32 -1.03 -15.96
C LEU A 78 3.12 0.50 -15.88
N VAL A 79 3.91 1.17 -15.04
CA VAL A 79 3.83 2.64 -14.90
C VAL A 79 4.25 3.34 -16.19
N ASP A 80 5.25 2.81 -16.89
CA ASP A 80 5.71 3.37 -18.16
C ASP A 80 4.63 3.28 -19.25
N ILE A 81 3.85 2.19 -19.27
CA ILE A 81 2.78 2.00 -20.26
C ILE A 81 1.50 2.75 -19.89
N PHE A 82 1.04 2.63 -18.64
CA PHE A 82 -0.31 3.04 -18.24
C PHE A 82 -0.40 4.31 -17.41
N THR A 83 0.70 4.87 -16.97
CA THR A 83 0.80 5.93 -15.96
C THR A 83 0.39 5.48 -14.55
N SER A 84 1.07 6.01 -13.53
CA SER A 84 0.82 5.61 -12.14
C SER A 84 -0.61 5.91 -11.70
N ARG A 85 -1.20 7.02 -12.13
CA ARG A 85 -2.58 7.44 -11.77
C ARG A 85 -3.66 6.45 -12.20
N LYS A 86 -3.48 5.79 -13.35
CA LYS A 86 -4.46 4.81 -13.85
C LYS A 86 -4.40 3.50 -13.07
N ILE A 87 -3.19 3.11 -12.66
CA ILE A 87 -2.95 1.85 -11.94
C ILE A 87 -3.22 2.01 -10.44
N PHE A 88 -3.13 3.23 -9.91
CA PHE A 88 -3.21 3.52 -8.49
C PHE A 88 -4.43 2.90 -7.76
N PRO A 89 -5.64 2.86 -8.33
CA PRO A 89 -6.78 2.17 -7.70
C PRO A 89 -6.55 0.67 -7.46
N LEU A 90 -5.66 0.05 -8.22
CA LEU A 90 -5.33 -1.37 -8.07
C LEU A 90 -4.27 -1.63 -6.98
N LEU A 91 -3.70 -0.57 -6.39
CA LEU A 91 -2.60 -0.65 -5.43
C LEU A 91 -2.86 -1.66 -4.30
N ASN A 92 -4.02 -1.55 -3.67
CA ASN A 92 -4.39 -2.33 -2.48
C ASN A 92 -5.26 -3.56 -2.80
N VAL A 93 -5.56 -3.84 -4.07
CA VAL A 93 -6.35 -5.02 -4.44
C VAL A 93 -5.65 -6.33 -4.03
N PRO A 94 -4.34 -6.52 -4.26
CA PRO A 94 -3.68 -7.73 -3.79
C PRO A 94 -3.68 -7.84 -2.26
N LEU A 95 -3.55 -6.72 -1.53
CA LEU A 95 -3.63 -6.72 -0.07
C LEU A 95 -5.02 -7.17 0.40
N LEU A 96 -6.08 -6.68 -0.24
CA LEU A 96 -7.44 -7.11 0.08
C LEU A 96 -7.65 -8.61 -0.18
N LEU A 97 -7.13 -9.13 -1.30
CA LEU A 97 -7.19 -10.56 -1.61
C LEU A 97 -6.42 -11.39 -0.56
N SER A 98 -5.26 -10.93 -0.14
CA SER A 98 -4.50 -11.54 0.95
C SER A 98 -5.34 -11.65 2.23
N LEU A 99 -5.99 -10.57 2.65
CA LEU A 99 -6.81 -10.53 3.86
C LEU A 99 -8.06 -11.41 3.74
N ILE A 100 -8.68 -11.50 2.58
CA ILE A 100 -9.78 -12.41 2.29
C ILE A 100 -9.33 -13.87 2.45
N ILE A 101 -8.13 -14.20 1.97
CA ILE A 101 -7.56 -15.53 2.14
C ILE A 101 -7.32 -15.83 3.63
N LEU A 102 -6.75 -14.89 4.36
CA LEU A 102 -6.52 -15.04 5.81
C LEU A 102 -7.83 -15.24 6.58
N PHE A 103 -8.90 -14.56 6.16
CA PHE A 103 -10.21 -14.67 6.79
C PHE A 103 -10.89 -16.01 6.54
N PHE A 104 -10.95 -16.48 5.28
CA PHE A 104 -11.80 -17.62 4.90
C PHE A 104 -11.10 -18.98 4.93
N PHE A 105 -9.78 -19.03 4.80
CA PHE A 105 -9.07 -20.28 4.57
C PHE A 105 -8.19 -20.68 5.76
N GLU A 106 -8.33 -21.94 6.20
CA GLU A 106 -7.54 -22.53 7.29
C GLU A 106 -6.48 -23.51 6.78
N HIS A 107 -6.63 -24.01 5.55
CA HIS A 107 -5.72 -25.01 5.01
C HIS A 107 -4.29 -24.48 4.89
N PRO A 108 -3.24 -25.25 5.28
CA PRO A 108 -1.85 -24.79 5.26
C PRO A 108 -1.35 -24.25 3.92
N ILE A 109 -1.92 -24.70 2.79
CA ILE A 109 -1.57 -24.17 1.45
C ILE A 109 -1.98 -22.71 1.31
N SER A 110 -3.01 -22.24 2.02
CA SER A 110 -3.49 -20.85 1.92
C SER A 110 -2.45 -19.82 2.37
N VAL A 111 -1.51 -20.21 3.24
CA VAL A 111 -0.43 -19.31 3.67
C VAL A 111 0.44 -18.82 2.51
N TYR A 112 0.66 -19.66 1.50
CA TYR A 112 1.48 -19.30 0.34
C TYR A 112 0.80 -18.26 -0.54
N PHE A 113 -0.52 -18.38 -0.73
CA PHE A 113 -1.31 -17.37 -1.44
C PHE A 113 -1.44 -16.08 -0.64
N PHE A 114 -1.72 -16.19 0.66
CA PHE A 114 -1.78 -15.06 1.58
C PHE A 114 -0.50 -14.22 1.54
N MET A 115 0.65 -14.84 1.78
CA MET A 115 1.95 -14.17 1.75
C MET A 115 2.34 -13.72 0.34
N GLY A 116 1.95 -14.48 -0.69
CA GLY A 116 2.18 -14.12 -2.07
C GLY A 116 1.48 -12.81 -2.46
N PHE A 117 0.20 -12.68 -2.18
CA PHE A 117 -0.55 -11.46 -2.44
C PHE A 117 -0.07 -10.27 -1.59
N MET A 118 0.36 -10.51 -0.34
CA MET A 118 1.03 -9.48 0.46
C MET A 118 2.32 -8.99 -0.20
N GLY A 119 3.14 -9.91 -0.74
CA GLY A 119 4.37 -9.56 -1.46
C GLY A 119 4.09 -8.74 -2.71
N ILE A 120 3.07 -9.10 -3.50
CA ILE A 120 2.62 -8.31 -4.65
C ILE A 120 2.21 -6.89 -4.22
N SER A 121 1.41 -6.77 -3.17
CA SER A 121 1.00 -5.47 -2.64
C SER A 121 2.19 -4.61 -2.21
N ASN A 122 3.16 -5.21 -1.52
CA ASN A 122 4.37 -4.51 -1.09
C ASN A 122 5.19 -3.99 -2.28
N GLY A 123 5.39 -4.81 -3.30
CA GLY A 123 6.09 -4.42 -4.52
C GLY A 123 5.40 -3.28 -5.27
N LEU A 124 4.07 -3.37 -5.46
CA LEU A 124 3.25 -2.32 -6.07
C LEU A 124 3.36 -0.99 -5.31
N THR A 125 3.23 -1.03 -3.98
CA THR A 125 3.25 0.16 -3.13
C THR A 125 4.55 0.94 -3.30
N ASN A 126 5.69 0.27 -3.29
CA ASN A 126 7.00 0.92 -3.38
C ASN A 126 7.20 1.70 -4.69
N VAL A 127 6.79 1.14 -5.83
CA VAL A 127 6.94 1.78 -7.14
C VAL A 127 5.85 2.81 -7.39
N LEU A 128 4.58 2.41 -7.21
CA LEU A 128 3.44 3.27 -7.54
C LEU A 128 3.41 4.54 -6.71
N MET A 129 3.74 4.47 -5.41
CA MET A 129 3.76 5.66 -4.56
C MET A 129 4.78 6.68 -5.04
N THR A 130 5.98 6.25 -5.40
CA THR A 130 7.03 7.16 -5.89
C THR A 130 6.63 7.83 -7.20
N SER A 131 6.18 7.04 -8.17
CA SER A 131 5.78 7.51 -9.50
C SER A 131 4.53 8.40 -9.42
N PHE A 132 3.59 8.06 -8.55
CA PHE A 132 2.35 8.80 -8.35
C PHE A 132 2.60 10.21 -7.78
N TRP A 133 3.47 10.34 -6.77
CA TRP A 133 3.82 11.65 -6.23
C TRP A 133 4.55 12.51 -7.26
N ALA A 134 5.47 11.92 -8.02
CA ALA A 134 6.18 12.63 -9.09
C ALA A 134 5.21 13.12 -10.18
N GLU A 135 4.21 12.30 -10.53
CA GLU A 135 3.24 12.61 -11.58
C GLU A 135 2.26 13.72 -11.17
N ILE A 136 1.86 13.80 -9.89
CA ILE A 136 0.88 14.79 -9.42
C ILE A 136 1.54 16.08 -8.94
N TYR A 137 2.64 15.97 -8.20
CA TYR A 137 3.25 17.10 -7.49
C TYR A 137 4.57 17.59 -8.10
N GLY A 138 5.03 16.93 -9.19
CA GLY A 138 6.29 17.28 -9.85
C GLY A 138 7.51 16.67 -9.17
N VAL A 139 8.67 16.87 -9.78
CA VAL A 139 9.90 16.17 -9.38
C VAL A 139 10.86 16.99 -8.53
N ASN A 140 10.78 18.34 -8.59
CA ASN A 140 11.79 19.19 -7.96
C ASN A 140 11.84 19.06 -6.43
N TYR A 141 10.70 18.86 -5.78
CA TYR A 141 10.60 18.68 -4.33
C TYR A 141 10.21 17.26 -3.92
N LEU A 142 10.33 16.28 -4.84
CA LEU A 142 9.90 14.90 -4.60
C LEU A 142 10.58 14.28 -3.37
N GLY A 143 11.87 14.58 -3.14
CA GLY A 143 12.59 14.11 -1.96
C GLY A 143 11.94 14.53 -0.64
N SER A 144 11.51 15.83 -0.54
CA SER A 144 10.85 16.34 0.67
C SER A 144 9.43 15.77 0.86
N ILE A 145 8.72 15.49 -0.23
CA ILE A 145 7.40 14.85 -0.21
C ILE A 145 7.55 13.38 0.23
N LYS A 146 8.55 12.67 -0.31
CA LYS A 146 8.85 11.29 0.09
C LYS A 146 9.29 11.20 1.56
N ALA A 147 10.05 12.17 2.06
CA ALA A 147 10.40 12.22 3.48
C ALA A 147 9.15 12.36 4.37
N LEU A 148 8.22 13.24 4.00
CA LEU A 148 6.95 13.40 4.71
C LEU A 148 6.12 12.10 4.69
N THR A 149 5.90 11.53 3.51
CA THR A 149 5.10 10.30 3.36
C THR A 149 5.77 9.11 4.02
N GLY A 150 7.11 9.01 3.93
CA GLY A 150 7.89 7.99 4.63
C GLY A 150 7.76 8.08 6.15
N SER A 151 7.79 9.28 6.72
CA SER A 151 7.57 9.47 8.16
C SER A 151 6.18 9.01 8.59
N LEU A 152 5.15 9.28 7.80
CA LEU A 152 3.78 8.82 8.06
C LEU A 152 3.67 7.29 7.96
N MET A 153 4.37 6.67 6.99
CA MET A 153 4.43 5.20 6.89
C MET A 153 5.11 4.58 8.11
N VAL A 154 6.23 5.15 8.59
CA VAL A 154 6.91 4.69 9.81
C VAL A 154 6.01 4.85 11.04
N PHE A 155 5.30 5.97 11.16
CA PHE A 155 4.32 6.14 12.23
C PHE A 155 3.20 5.09 12.14
N SER A 156 2.73 4.78 10.94
CA SER A 156 1.72 3.75 10.70
C SER A 156 2.20 2.35 11.11
N THR A 157 3.49 2.00 10.87
CA THR A 157 4.05 0.73 11.32
C THR A 157 4.12 0.63 12.84
N ALA A 158 4.51 1.71 13.53
CA ALA A 158 4.50 1.76 14.99
C ALA A 158 3.07 1.60 15.54
N LEU A 159 2.10 2.28 14.92
CA LEU A 159 0.69 2.18 15.30
C LEU A 159 0.14 0.75 15.09
N ALA A 160 0.56 0.09 14.00
CA ALA A 160 0.16 -1.29 13.71
C ALA A 160 0.54 -2.25 14.84
N THR A 161 1.77 -2.12 15.37
CA THR A 161 2.24 -2.96 16.47
C THR A 161 1.34 -2.83 17.70
N VAL A 162 1.00 -1.61 18.08
CA VAL A 162 0.13 -1.34 19.22
C VAL A 162 -1.28 -1.83 19.00
N VAL A 163 -1.87 -1.52 17.84
CA VAL A 163 -3.27 -1.87 17.53
C VAL A 163 -3.45 -3.38 17.42
N PHE A 164 -2.58 -4.08 16.69
CA PHE A 164 -2.67 -5.54 16.56
C PHE A 164 -2.46 -6.22 17.91
N GLY A 165 -1.44 -5.81 18.68
CA GLY A 165 -1.20 -6.35 20.02
C GLY A 165 -2.40 -6.15 20.93
N SER A 166 -2.96 -4.93 20.99
CA SER A 166 -4.13 -4.64 21.80
C SER A 166 -5.36 -5.45 21.41
N LEU A 167 -5.61 -5.67 20.11
CA LEU A 167 -6.73 -6.50 19.66
C LEU A 167 -6.54 -7.95 20.06
N ILE A 168 -5.33 -8.48 19.96
CA ILE A 168 -4.99 -9.85 20.40
C ILE A 168 -5.17 -9.99 21.92
N ASP A 169 -4.67 -9.03 22.69
CA ASP A 169 -4.80 -9.02 24.17
C ASP A 169 -6.26 -8.93 24.64
N LEU A 170 -7.12 -8.27 23.86
CA LEU A 170 -8.56 -8.21 24.07
C LEU A 170 -9.30 -9.49 23.64
N GLY A 171 -8.58 -10.49 23.11
CA GLY A 171 -9.14 -11.79 22.72
C GLY A 171 -9.79 -11.83 21.33
N TYR A 172 -9.51 -10.86 20.46
CA TYR A 172 -9.98 -10.93 19.06
C TYR A 172 -9.26 -12.04 18.30
N SER A 173 -10.02 -12.86 17.58
CA SER A 173 -9.44 -13.89 16.70
C SER A 173 -8.75 -13.26 15.49
N ILE A 174 -7.86 -14.00 14.85
CA ILE A 174 -7.17 -13.55 13.64
C ILE A 174 -8.14 -13.24 12.50
N GLU A 175 -9.25 -13.97 12.42
CA GLU A 175 -10.31 -13.74 11.44
C GLU A 175 -10.94 -12.36 11.65
N ASN A 176 -11.26 -12.00 12.90
CA ASN A 176 -11.82 -10.68 13.22
C ASN A 176 -10.86 -9.55 12.86
N ILE A 177 -9.57 -9.73 13.17
CA ILE A 177 -8.53 -8.75 12.82
C ILE A 177 -8.39 -8.64 11.29
N ALA A 178 -8.35 -9.77 10.58
CA ALA A 178 -8.30 -9.80 9.11
C ALA A 178 -9.52 -9.12 8.50
N PHE A 179 -10.71 -9.33 9.05
CA PHE A 179 -11.95 -8.70 8.59
C PHE A 179 -11.92 -7.17 8.76
N LEU A 180 -11.49 -6.67 9.93
CA LEU A 180 -11.33 -5.23 10.16
C LEU A 180 -10.32 -4.61 9.18
N CYS A 181 -9.19 -5.27 8.96
CA CYS A 181 -8.20 -4.86 7.99
C CYS A 181 -8.74 -4.88 6.55
N ALA A 182 -9.56 -5.88 6.20
CA ALA A 182 -10.20 -5.98 4.89
C ALA A 182 -11.20 -4.84 4.66
N ILE A 183 -12.01 -4.49 5.67
CA ILE A 183 -12.92 -3.33 5.61
C ILE A 183 -12.12 -2.05 5.40
N TYR A 184 -11.08 -1.82 6.18
CA TYR A 184 -10.22 -0.63 6.04
C TYR A 184 -9.60 -0.54 4.64
N THR A 185 -9.06 -1.64 4.15
CA THR A 185 -8.46 -1.73 2.80
C THR A 185 -9.52 -1.49 1.72
N GLY A 186 -10.70 -2.10 1.85
CA GLY A 186 -11.82 -1.89 0.93
C GLY A 186 -12.28 -0.44 0.87
N ILE A 187 -12.44 0.21 2.02
CA ILE A 187 -12.79 1.63 2.10
C ILE A 187 -11.69 2.48 1.44
N SER A 188 -10.42 2.18 1.68
CA SER A 188 -9.31 2.91 1.07
C SER A 188 -9.32 2.82 -0.46
N ILE A 189 -9.63 1.65 -1.02
CA ILE A 189 -9.77 1.44 -2.47
C ILE A 189 -10.94 2.27 -3.01
N ILE A 190 -12.09 2.26 -2.34
CA ILE A 190 -13.28 3.02 -2.74
C ILE A 190 -12.97 4.52 -2.76
N ILE A 191 -12.32 5.05 -1.73
CA ILE A 191 -11.90 6.45 -1.68
C ILE A 191 -11.03 6.81 -2.88
N VAL A 192 -10.01 5.99 -3.17
CA VAL A 192 -9.12 6.22 -4.32
C VAL A 192 -9.88 6.21 -5.64
N ILE A 193 -10.82 5.29 -5.84
CA ILE A 193 -11.65 5.22 -7.07
C ILE A 193 -12.52 6.47 -7.21
N ILE A 194 -13.19 6.90 -6.15
CA ILE A 194 -14.05 8.08 -6.16
C ILE A 194 -13.26 9.34 -6.54
N PHE A 195 -12.08 9.51 -5.96
CA PHE A 195 -11.24 10.68 -6.18
C PHE A 195 -10.27 10.56 -7.37
N GLN A 196 -10.24 9.41 -8.08
CA GLN A 196 -9.31 9.17 -9.19
C GLN A 196 -9.30 10.29 -10.24
N LYS A 197 -10.49 10.83 -10.57
CA LYS A 197 -10.61 11.91 -11.55
C LYS A 197 -9.98 13.23 -11.08
N SER A 198 -9.85 13.41 -9.76
CA SER A 198 -9.24 14.60 -9.15
C SER A 198 -7.71 14.54 -9.14
N TYR A 199 -7.10 13.37 -9.29
CA TYR A 199 -5.65 13.17 -9.28
C TYR A 199 -4.99 13.62 -10.57
N LYS A 200 -5.29 14.84 -11.03
CA LYS A 200 -4.66 15.45 -12.21
C LYS A 200 -3.56 16.40 -11.77
N PRO A 201 -2.39 16.40 -12.45
CA PRO A 201 -1.38 17.41 -12.21
C PRO A 201 -1.90 18.79 -12.58
N ILE A 202 -1.44 19.80 -11.85
CA ILE A 202 -1.63 21.19 -12.26
C ILE A 202 -0.52 21.52 -13.25
N LEU A 203 -0.90 21.97 -14.44
CA LEU A 203 0.03 22.37 -15.47
C LEU A 203 0.29 23.88 -15.37
N GLN A 204 1.54 24.29 -15.53
CA GLN A 204 1.95 25.70 -15.61
C GLN A 204 2.71 25.94 -16.90
N ASN A 205 2.66 27.18 -17.41
CA ASN A 205 3.47 27.55 -18.58
C ASN A 205 4.95 27.44 -18.19
N LYS A 206 5.75 26.89 -19.08
CA LYS A 206 7.20 26.95 -18.95
C LYS A 206 7.62 28.39 -19.10
N THR A 207 8.15 29.01 -18.04
CA THR A 207 8.77 30.33 -18.08
C THR A 207 10.12 30.27 -18.73
#